data_b59bf1703bd9a98a5ad22fce1a15b2fb
#
_entry.id   b59bf1703bd9a98a5ad22fce1a15b2fb
#
_cell.length_a   1.000
_cell.length_b   1.000
_cell.length_c   1.000
_cell.angle_alpha   90.00
_cell.angle_beta   90.00
_cell.angle_gamma   90.00
#
_symmetry.space_group_name_H-M   'P 1'
#
loop_
_entity.id
_entity.type
_entity.pdbx_description
1 polymer ?
#
loop_
_entity_poly.entity_id
_entity_poly.type
_entity_poly.pdbx_seq_one_letter_code
_entity_poly.pdbx_strand_id
1 'polypeptide(L)'
;IVAFISHEGRPYSYWILRMRSGGNQTFLLKTRDLPGGIYQVSLLDKTGNMLCERFTFVQPNKLNSIQLNGIKDIYRPFEPIRCEIQVTDQKGNPLQGSLSISVRDAIRSDYAEYDNNIFTDMLLTSGLKGYIDKPGYYFADITLRKLQELDVLLMVHGWRQYDLSQLISGKNEKLLQQSAEKELLLQGQIRSSLLKKEMKDMEVSVMA
;
A
#
# COMPACT_ATOMS: atom_id res chain seq x y z
N ILE A 1 3.72 19.75 24.57
CA ILE A 1 3.45 18.53 23.80
C ILE A 1 3.37 18.91 22.32
N VAL A 2 3.92 18.09 21.47
CA VAL A 2 3.82 18.23 20.02
C VAL A 2 2.95 17.08 19.50
N ALA A 3 1.90 17.40 18.76
CA ALA A 3 1.19 16.42 17.95
C ALA A 3 1.83 16.38 16.57
N PHE A 4 2.23 15.21 16.13
CA PHE A 4 2.95 14.97 14.89
C PHE A 4 2.20 13.97 14.04
N ILE A 5 2.07 14.25 12.73
CA ILE A 5 1.38 13.37 11.79
C ILE A 5 2.35 12.95 10.69
N SER A 6 2.44 11.64 10.48
CA SER A 6 3.22 11.03 9.41
C SER A 6 2.40 10.03 8.60
N HIS A 7 2.82 9.80 7.36
CA HIS A 7 2.26 8.83 6.43
C HIS A 7 3.41 8.20 5.65
N GLU A 8 3.46 6.87 5.58
CA GLU A 8 4.53 6.11 4.92
C GLU A 8 5.95 6.57 5.30
N GLY A 9 6.16 6.82 6.58
CA GLY A 9 7.44 7.30 7.10
C GLY A 9 7.80 8.73 6.72
N ARG A 10 6.89 9.52 6.16
CA ARG A 10 7.11 10.93 5.80
C ARG A 10 6.33 11.84 6.74
N PRO A 11 6.95 12.92 7.25
CA PRO A 11 6.25 13.93 8.04
C PRO A 11 5.29 14.73 7.16
N TYR A 12 4.07 14.95 7.65
CA TYR A 12 3.07 15.77 6.96
C TYR A 12 2.77 17.07 7.68
N SER A 13 2.60 17.02 9.00
CA SER A 13 2.28 18.20 9.78
C SER A 13 2.57 18.00 11.26
N TYR A 14 2.67 19.10 11.99
CA TYR A 14 2.77 19.07 13.44
C TYR A 14 2.05 20.27 14.06
N TRP A 15 1.63 20.13 15.34
CA TRP A 15 1.03 21.18 16.13
C TRP A 15 1.67 21.21 17.52
N ILE A 16 1.94 22.42 18.02
CA ILE A 16 2.40 22.62 19.39
C ILE A 16 1.15 22.78 20.25
N LEU A 17 0.91 21.82 21.13
CA LEU A 17 -0.22 21.80 22.04
C LEU A 17 0.20 22.33 23.40
N ARG A 18 -0.47 23.40 23.88
CA ARG A 18 -0.29 23.92 25.24
C ARG A 18 -1.30 23.26 26.15
N MET A 19 -0.89 22.16 26.78
CA MET A 19 -1.75 21.42 27.71
C MET A 19 -1.90 22.19 29.02
N ARG A 20 -3.15 22.38 29.45
CA ARG A 20 -3.49 22.77 30.83
C ARG A 20 -3.82 21.52 31.61
N SER A 21 -3.46 21.50 32.91
CA SER A 21 -3.79 20.36 33.79
C SER A 21 -5.29 20.08 33.78
N GLY A 22 -5.68 18.82 33.49
CA GLY A 22 -7.08 18.37 33.48
C GLY A 22 -7.91 18.82 32.27
N GLY A 23 -7.30 19.41 31.25
CA GLY A 23 -8.01 19.88 30.06
C GLY A 23 -7.96 18.91 28.85
N ASN A 24 -9.03 18.89 28.06
CA ASN A 24 -9.05 18.27 26.74
C ASN A 24 -8.72 19.30 25.68
N GLN A 25 -7.94 18.90 24.66
CA GLN A 25 -7.71 19.72 23.47
C GLN A 25 -8.14 18.94 22.24
N THR A 26 -8.82 19.64 21.34
CA THR A 26 -9.22 19.10 20.05
C THR A 26 -8.48 19.88 18.96
N PHE A 27 -7.89 19.17 18.03
CA PHE A 27 -7.36 19.74 16.80
C PHE A 27 -8.00 19.05 15.58
N LEU A 28 -8.20 19.82 14.52
CA LEU A 28 -8.80 19.32 13.30
C LEU A 28 -7.74 19.24 12.20
N LEU A 29 -7.62 18.05 11.61
CA LEU A 29 -6.79 17.81 10.46
C LEU A 29 -7.67 17.95 9.20
N LYS A 30 -7.30 18.86 8.30
CA LYS A 30 -7.92 18.93 6.98
C LYS A 30 -7.33 17.84 6.09
N THR A 31 -8.14 16.84 5.74
CA THR A 31 -7.71 15.65 4.97
C THR A 31 -7.86 15.81 3.47
N ARG A 32 -8.47 16.89 3.00
CA ARG A 32 -8.84 17.07 1.58
C ARG A 32 -7.66 16.98 0.60
N ASP A 33 -6.50 17.46 1.03
CA ASP A 33 -5.29 17.51 0.18
C ASP A 33 -4.27 16.44 0.57
N LEU A 34 -4.65 15.52 1.47
CA LEU A 34 -3.81 14.43 1.89
C LEU A 34 -4.01 13.19 1.00
N PRO A 35 -2.95 12.45 0.67
CA PRO A 35 -3.08 11.14 0.08
C PRO A 35 -3.97 10.21 0.92
N GLY A 36 -4.66 9.28 0.26
CA GLY A 36 -5.39 8.23 0.97
C GLY A 36 -4.43 7.24 1.62
N GLY A 37 -4.87 6.61 2.72
CA GLY A 37 -4.09 5.59 3.41
C GLY A 37 -3.99 5.80 4.92
N ILE A 38 -3.06 5.10 5.55
CA ILE A 38 -2.87 5.10 7.00
C ILE A 38 -1.96 6.23 7.43
N TYR A 39 -2.41 7.00 8.37
CA TYR A 39 -1.66 8.06 9.03
C TYR A 39 -1.36 7.68 10.48
N GLN A 40 -0.13 7.93 10.90
CA GLN A 40 0.29 7.82 12.29
C GLN A 40 0.20 9.20 12.95
N VAL A 41 -0.62 9.31 13.99
CA VAL A 41 -0.72 10.48 14.85
C VAL A 41 0.05 10.18 16.12
N SER A 42 1.11 10.93 16.40
CA SER A 42 1.99 10.73 17.55
C SER A 42 2.02 11.98 18.43
N LEU A 43 1.99 11.79 19.74
CA LEU A 43 2.22 12.86 20.71
C LEU A 43 3.63 12.73 21.28
N LEU A 44 4.37 13.82 21.23
CA LEU A 44 5.74 13.93 21.71
C LEU A 44 5.83 14.89 22.86
N ASP A 45 6.71 14.62 23.80
CA ASP A 45 7.09 15.59 24.82
C ASP A 45 8.03 16.69 24.25
N LYS A 46 8.43 17.63 25.09
CA LYS A 46 9.33 18.72 24.71
C LYS A 46 10.75 18.26 24.34
N THR A 47 11.11 17.04 24.71
CA THR A 47 12.42 16.43 24.42
C THR A 47 12.39 15.50 23.21
N GLY A 48 11.21 15.34 22.57
CA GLY A 48 11.02 14.50 21.40
C GLY A 48 10.70 13.04 21.71
N ASN A 49 10.52 12.70 23.00
CA ASN A 49 10.10 11.35 23.37
C ASN A 49 8.62 11.13 23.05
N MET A 50 8.31 9.96 22.56
CA MET A 50 6.95 9.57 22.24
C MET A 50 6.16 9.29 23.52
N LEU A 51 5.04 9.97 23.71
CA LEU A 51 4.10 9.78 24.80
C LEU A 51 3.02 8.77 24.44
N CYS A 52 2.42 8.90 23.26
CA CYS A 52 1.45 7.98 22.72
C CYS A 52 1.33 8.15 21.21
N GLU A 53 0.70 7.18 20.58
CA GLU A 53 0.42 7.21 19.15
C GLU A 53 -0.87 6.47 18.81
N ARG A 54 -1.43 6.80 17.65
CA ARG A 54 -2.59 6.14 17.08
C ARG A 54 -2.52 6.17 15.57
N PHE A 55 -2.96 5.09 14.93
CA PHE A 55 -3.24 5.10 13.50
C PHE A 55 -4.64 5.64 13.21
N THR A 56 -4.77 6.31 12.10
CA THR A 56 -6.04 6.76 11.53
C THR A 56 -6.02 6.60 10.03
N PHE A 57 -7.18 6.43 9.43
CA PHE A 57 -7.30 6.27 7.99
C PHE A 57 -7.81 7.57 7.34
N VAL A 58 -7.14 8.00 6.28
CA VAL A 58 -7.60 9.08 5.42
C VAL A 58 -8.13 8.48 4.14
N GLN A 59 -9.39 8.75 3.84
CA GLN A 59 -10.01 8.29 2.60
C GLN A 59 -9.38 8.97 1.40
N PRO A 60 -9.07 8.23 0.33
CA PRO A 60 -8.59 8.85 -0.91
C PRO A 60 -9.70 9.71 -1.53
N ASN A 61 -9.40 10.99 -1.71
CA ASN A 61 -10.37 11.95 -2.27
C ASN A 61 -10.49 11.87 -3.79
N LYS A 62 -9.53 11.24 -4.46
CA LYS A 62 -9.44 11.18 -5.91
C LYS A 62 -9.10 9.76 -6.34
N LEU A 63 -10.11 9.05 -6.80
CA LEU A 63 -9.92 7.76 -7.46
C LEU A 63 -10.16 7.97 -8.96
N ASN A 64 -9.22 7.48 -9.76
CA ASN A 64 -9.39 7.41 -11.20
C ASN A 64 -10.26 6.19 -11.53
N SER A 65 -11.02 6.26 -12.61
CA SER A 65 -11.82 5.13 -13.07
C SER A 65 -11.07 4.39 -14.16
N ILE A 66 -11.08 3.07 -14.06
CA ILE A 66 -10.57 2.17 -15.10
C ILE A 66 -11.74 1.38 -15.64
N GLN A 67 -11.95 1.47 -16.96
CA GLN A 67 -12.99 0.72 -17.65
C GLN A 67 -12.35 -0.24 -18.64
N LEU A 68 -12.84 -1.47 -18.66
CA LEU A 68 -12.42 -2.52 -19.58
C LEU A 68 -13.58 -2.80 -20.54
N ASN A 69 -13.37 -2.59 -21.83
CA ASN A 69 -14.36 -2.82 -22.87
C ASN A 69 -13.91 -3.93 -23.81
N GLY A 70 -14.87 -4.63 -24.41
CA GLY A 70 -14.60 -5.67 -25.42
C GLY A 70 -14.22 -7.04 -24.84
N ILE A 71 -14.35 -7.24 -23.53
CA ILE A 71 -14.14 -8.55 -22.89
C ILE A 71 -15.43 -9.36 -22.98
N LYS A 72 -15.28 -10.64 -23.33
CA LYS A 72 -16.37 -11.64 -23.34
C LYS A 72 -16.34 -12.44 -22.06
N ASP A 73 -17.50 -12.97 -21.65
CA ASP A 73 -17.60 -13.86 -20.47
C ASP A 73 -16.93 -15.22 -20.73
N ILE A 74 -16.92 -15.69 -21.98
CA ILE A 74 -16.37 -17.00 -22.35
C ILE A 74 -15.55 -16.87 -23.63
N TYR A 75 -14.36 -17.47 -23.63
CA TYR A 75 -13.46 -17.59 -24.77
C TYR A 75 -13.22 -19.06 -25.10
N ARG A 76 -13.02 -19.36 -26.39
CA ARG A 76 -12.59 -20.69 -26.83
C ARG A 76 -11.07 -20.85 -26.62
N PRO A 77 -10.56 -22.08 -26.51
CA PRO A 77 -9.11 -22.31 -26.48
C PRO A 77 -8.43 -21.65 -27.67
N PHE A 78 -7.34 -20.94 -27.39
CA PHE A 78 -6.53 -20.17 -28.38
C PHE A 78 -7.26 -18.98 -29.05
N GLU A 79 -8.43 -18.60 -28.59
CA GLU A 79 -9.10 -17.39 -29.06
C GLU A 79 -8.38 -16.16 -28.57
N PRO A 80 -8.04 -15.18 -29.46
CA PRO A 80 -7.36 -13.95 -29.04
C PRO A 80 -8.29 -13.07 -28.20
N ILE A 81 -7.80 -12.60 -27.05
CA ILE A 81 -8.48 -11.64 -26.20
C ILE A 81 -8.08 -10.23 -26.65
N ARG A 82 -9.07 -9.41 -26.98
CA ARG A 82 -8.87 -7.99 -27.29
C ARG A 82 -9.72 -7.18 -26.33
N CYS A 83 -9.08 -6.27 -25.62
CA CYS A 83 -9.77 -5.36 -24.73
C CYS A 83 -9.30 -3.92 -24.98
N GLU A 84 -10.18 -2.98 -24.71
CA GLU A 84 -9.87 -1.56 -24.67
C GLU A 84 -9.89 -1.12 -23.21
N ILE A 85 -8.82 -0.46 -22.77
CA ILE A 85 -8.68 0.04 -21.40
C ILE A 85 -8.79 1.55 -21.45
N GLN A 86 -9.78 2.10 -20.77
CA GLN A 86 -9.96 3.53 -20.63
C GLN A 86 -9.73 3.95 -19.20
N VAL A 87 -8.82 4.90 -18.99
CA VAL A 87 -8.55 5.49 -17.67
C VAL A 87 -9.02 6.93 -17.69
N THR A 88 -9.87 7.30 -16.72
CA THR A 88 -10.41 8.65 -16.63
C THR A 88 -10.26 9.22 -15.22
N ASP A 89 -10.16 10.55 -15.14
CA ASP A 89 -10.26 11.27 -13.87
C ASP A 89 -11.72 11.33 -13.36
N GLN A 90 -11.93 11.95 -12.21
CA GLN A 90 -13.27 12.12 -11.63
C GLN A 90 -14.23 12.94 -12.48
N LYS A 91 -13.73 13.72 -13.44
CA LYS A 91 -14.52 14.53 -14.36
C LYS A 91 -14.81 13.82 -15.67
N GLY A 92 -14.30 12.57 -15.82
CA GLY A 92 -14.44 11.81 -17.05
C GLY A 92 -13.41 12.16 -18.13
N ASN A 93 -12.40 12.99 -17.84
CA ASN A 93 -11.34 13.28 -18.79
C ASN A 93 -10.37 12.10 -18.90
N PRO A 94 -9.93 11.73 -20.11
CA PRO A 94 -8.97 10.64 -20.29
C PRO A 94 -7.61 10.99 -19.68
N LEU A 95 -7.00 10.00 -19.04
CA LEU A 95 -5.68 10.11 -18.43
C LEU A 95 -4.68 9.23 -19.18
N GLN A 96 -3.47 9.75 -19.34
CA GLN A 96 -2.32 8.96 -19.80
C GLN A 96 -1.56 8.42 -18.59
N GLY A 97 -1.13 7.16 -18.66
CA GLY A 97 -0.39 6.52 -17.56
C GLY A 97 0.16 5.16 -17.95
N SER A 98 0.97 4.59 -17.07
CA SER A 98 1.43 3.21 -17.17
C SER A 98 0.44 2.30 -16.46
N LEU A 99 0.13 1.17 -17.05
CA LEU A 99 -0.79 0.17 -16.54
C LEU A 99 -0.07 -1.15 -16.33
N SER A 100 -0.46 -1.87 -15.29
CA SER A 100 -0.09 -3.27 -15.09
C SER A 100 -1.34 -4.13 -15.31
N ILE A 101 -1.20 -5.18 -16.09
CA ILE A 101 -2.31 -6.09 -16.45
C ILE A 101 -1.93 -7.49 -16.00
N SER A 102 -2.87 -8.14 -15.30
CA SER A 102 -2.78 -9.58 -14.98
C SER A 102 -3.99 -10.30 -15.57
N VAL A 103 -3.73 -11.38 -16.26
CA VAL A 103 -4.77 -12.24 -16.87
C VAL A 103 -4.70 -13.60 -16.19
N ARG A 104 -5.84 -14.12 -15.74
CA ARG A 104 -5.94 -15.42 -15.08
C ARG A 104 -7.12 -16.20 -15.61
N ASP A 105 -7.03 -17.52 -15.48
CA ASP A 105 -8.16 -18.41 -15.70
C ASP A 105 -9.16 -18.25 -14.54
N ALA A 106 -10.39 -17.85 -14.84
CA ALA A 106 -11.44 -17.64 -13.85
C ALA A 106 -11.83 -18.92 -13.10
N ILE A 107 -11.68 -20.09 -13.72
CA ILE A 107 -12.02 -21.40 -13.11
C ILE A 107 -10.98 -21.79 -12.04
N ARG A 108 -9.72 -21.35 -12.23
CA ARG A 108 -8.60 -21.68 -11.34
C ARG A 108 -8.24 -20.57 -10.36
N SER A 109 -8.95 -19.46 -10.40
CA SER A 109 -8.70 -18.38 -9.46
C SER A 109 -9.46 -18.61 -8.17
N ASP A 110 -8.76 -18.98 -7.09
CA ASP A 110 -9.28 -19.05 -5.71
C ASP A 110 -9.50 -17.64 -5.11
N TYR A 111 -9.93 -16.68 -5.94
CA TYR A 111 -10.22 -15.33 -5.46
C TYR A 111 -11.51 -15.37 -4.63
N ALA A 112 -11.33 -15.24 -3.32
CA ALA A 112 -12.45 -14.98 -2.45
C ALA A 112 -12.87 -13.50 -2.54
N GLU A 113 -14.16 -13.25 -2.37
CA GLU A 113 -14.70 -11.91 -2.18
C GLU A 113 -13.95 -11.25 -1.01
N TYR A 114 -13.52 -10.02 -1.18
CA TYR A 114 -12.73 -9.24 -0.18
C TYR A 114 -11.27 -9.65 0.01
N ASP A 115 -10.69 -10.47 -0.87
CA ASP A 115 -9.26 -10.74 -0.85
C ASP A 115 -8.44 -9.46 -1.03
N ASN A 116 -7.16 -9.56 -0.68
CA ASN A 116 -6.21 -8.48 -0.89
C ASN A 116 -6.04 -8.20 -2.40
N ASN A 117 -6.06 -6.94 -2.76
CA ASN A 117 -5.82 -6.46 -4.11
C ASN A 117 -4.92 -5.22 -4.05
N ILE A 118 -4.48 -4.71 -5.21
CA ILE A 118 -3.55 -3.57 -5.26
C ILE A 118 -4.07 -2.34 -4.50
N PHE A 119 -5.38 -2.10 -4.54
CA PHE A 119 -5.99 -0.96 -3.85
C PHE A 119 -5.92 -1.12 -2.33
N THR A 120 -6.32 -2.29 -1.83
CA THR A 120 -6.26 -2.59 -0.39
C THR A 120 -4.83 -2.72 0.10
N ASP A 121 -3.92 -3.21 -0.74
CA ASP A 121 -2.52 -3.30 -0.41
C ASP A 121 -1.89 -1.91 -0.23
N MET A 122 -2.06 -1.05 -1.21
CA MET A 122 -1.49 0.31 -1.16
C MET A 122 -2.08 1.18 -0.04
N LEU A 123 -3.37 1.01 0.28
CA LEU A 123 -4.04 1.88 1.25
C LEU A 123 -4.03 1.35 2.69
N LEU A 124 -3.90 0.04 2.88
CA LEU A 124 -4.08 -0.59 4.19
C LEU A 124 -2.96 -1.56 4.53
N THR A 125 -2.81 -2.67 3.78
CA THR A 125 -1.98 -3.79 4.25
C THR A 125 -0.49 -3.48 4.20
N SER A 126 -0.02 -2.69 3.23
CA SER A 126 1.38 -2.25 3.16
C SER A 126 1.80 -1.33 4.31
N GLY A 127 0.87 -0.62 4.92
CA GLY A 127 1.12 0.31 6.05
C GLY A 127 1.12 -0.35 7.43
N LEU A 128 0.66 -1.59 7.54
CA LEU A 128 0.51 -2.31 8.80
C LEU A 128 1.40 -3.55 8.84
N LYS A 129 1.79 -3.97 10.05
CA LYS A 129 2.43 -5.26 10.27
C LYS A 129 1.38 -6.29 10.68
N GLY A 130 1.54 -7.50 10.15
CA GLY A 130 0.69 -8.64 10.48
C GLY A 130 -0.34 -8.93 9.39
N TYR A 131 -0.99 -10.06 9.54
CA TYR A 131 -2.02 -10.50 8.60
C TYR A 131 -3.33 -9.78 8.88
N ILE A 132 -3.96 -9.31 7.81
CA ILE A 132 -5.31 -8.73 7.85
C ILE A 132 -6.22 -9.66 7.04
N ASP A 133 -7.21 -10.23 7.71
CA ASP A 133 -8.21 -11.07 7.05
C ASP A 133 -9.14 -10.20 6.19
N LYS A 134 -9.34 -10.62 4.95
CA LYS A 134 -10.28 -10.01 4.00
C LYS A 134 -10.21 -8.47 3.93
N PRO A 135 -9.05 -7.89 3.59
CA PRO A 135 -8.87 -6.45 3.62
C PRO A 135 -9.84 -5.69 2.70
N GLY A 136 -10.31 -6.32 1.61
CA GLY A 136 -11.33 -5.77 0.73
C GLY A 136 -12.65 -5.45 1.41
N TYR A 137 -12.97 -6.14 2.51
CA TYR A 137 -14.18 -5.93 3.29
C TYR A 137 -14.35 -4.48 3.74
N TYR A 138 -13.27 -3.82 4.16
CA TYR A 138 -13.31 -2.45 4.68
C TYR A 138 -13.58 -1.39 3.60
N PHE A 139 -13.44 -1.78 2.32
CA PHE A 139 -13.56 -0.86 1.17
C PHE A 139 -14.73 -1.19 0.23
N ALA A 140 -15.44 -2.29 0.46
CA ALA A 140 -16.54 -2.70 -0.42
C ALA A 140 -17.67 -1.65 -0.49
N ASP A 141 -17.98 -1.04 0.67
CA ASP A 141 -18.97 0.03 0.78
C ASP A 141 -18.46 1.12 1.73
N ILE A 142 -18.58 2.37 1.34
CA ILE A 142 -18.18 3.50 2.19
C ILE A 142 -19.35 3.87 3.11
N THR A 143 -19.51 3.11 4.20
CA THR A 143 -20.50 3.40 5.23
C THR A 143 -19.83 3.83 6.52
N LEU A 144 -20.55 4.59 7.36
CA LEU A 144 -20.04 4.99 8.68
C LEU A 144 -19.62 3.76 9.52
N ARG A 145 -20.39 2.69 9.43
CA ARG A 145 -20.08 1.43 10.12
C ARG A 145 -18.73 0.85 9.68
N LYS A 146 -18.48 0.77 8.37
CA LYS A 146 -17.21 0.27 7.82
C LYS A 146 -16.02 1.13 8.23
N LEU A 147 -16.21 2.45 8.29
CA LEU A 147 -15.18 3.36 8.80
C LEU A 147 -14.87 3.14 10.27
N GLN A 148 -15.89 2.86 11.09
CA GLN A 148 -15.71 2.53 12.51
C GLN A 148 -15.01 1.17 12.68
N GLU A 149 -15.39 0.16 11.90
CA GLU A 149 -14.74 -1.16 11.91
C GLU A 149 -13.27 -1.07 11.47
N LEU A 150 -12.97 -0.25 10.47
CA LEU A 150 -11.59 0.05 10.04
C LEU A 150 -10.80 0.77 11.17
N ASP A 151 -11.42 1.71 11.86
CA ASP A 151 -10.79 2.41 12.99
C ASP A 151 -10.47 1.44 14.15
N VAL A 152 -11.36 0.49 14.43
CA VAL A 152 -11.12 -0.60 15.41
C VAL A 152 -9.97 -1.49 14.96
N LEU A 153 -9.91 -1.88 13.67
CA LEU A 153 -8.78 -2.62 13.11
C LEU A 153 -7.46 -1.88 13.36
N LEU A 154 -7.42 -0.58 13.08
CA LEU A 154 -6.22 0.25 13.27
C LEU A 154 -5.82 0.40 14.73
N MET A 155 -6.75 0.32 15.67
CA MET A 155 -6.44 0.30 17.11
C MET A 155 -5.79 -1.02 17.54
N VAL A 156 -6.19 -2.13 16.94
CA VAL A 156 -5.65 -3.48 17.27
C VAL A 156 -4.30 -3.70 16.60
N HIS A 157 -4.12 -3.25 15.35
CA HIS A 157 -2.87 -3.34 14.60
C HIS A 157 -1.89 -2.23 14.97
N GLY A 158 -1.51 -2.13 16.25
CA GLY A 158 -0.61 -1.09 16.78
C GLY A 158 0.87 -1.26 16.42
N TRP A 159 1.25 -2.20 15.56
CA TRP A 159 2.63 -2.45 15.18
C TRP A 159 3.07 -1.57 14.01
N ARG A 160 4.17 -0.83 14.24
CA ARG A 160 4.71 0.16 13.31
C ARG A 160 5.53 -0.50 12.21
N GLN A 161 5.31 -0.08 10.99
CA GLN A 161 6.27 -0.31 9.91
C GLN A 161 7.40 0.71 9.95
N TYR A 162 7.10 1.94 10.36
CA TYR A 162 8.04 3.06 10.41
C TYR A 162 8.30 3.51 11.85
N ASP A 163 9.57 3.61 12.21
CA ASP A 163 9.99 4.10 13.54
C ASP A 163 10.15 5.63 13.49
N LEU A 164 9.29 6.32 14.22
CA LEU A 164 9.30 7.78 14.30
C LEU A 164 10.62 8.34 14.85
N SER A 165 11.27 7.62 15.78
CA SER A 165 12.55 8.03 16.35
C SER A 165 13.65 8.10 15.28
N GLN A 166 13.64 7.15 14.34
CA GLN A 166 14.54 7.14 13.19
C GLN A 166 14.21 8.27 12.21
N LEU A 167 12.92 8.55 12.00
CA LEU A 167 12.45 9.65 11.15
C LEU A 167 12.94 11.01 11.68
N ILE A 168 12.75 11.28 12.98
CA ILE A 168 13.14 12.53 13.61
C ILE A 168 14.68 12.70 13.63
N SER A 169 15.42 11.60 13.81
CA SER A 169 16.88 11.61 13.83
C SER A 169 17.55 11.72 12.46
N GLY A 170 16.78 11.76 11.37
CA GLY A 170 17.30 11.82 10.01
C GLY A 170 18.02 10.54 9.54
N LYS A 171 17.92 9.44 10.27
CA LYS A 171 18.62 8.18 9.97
C LYS A 171 17.93 7.31 8.91
N ASN A 172 16.87 7.78 8.29
CA ASN A 172 16.09 7.05 7.28
C ASN A 172 16.67 7.09 5.86
N GLU A 173 17.99 7.27 5.71
CA GLU A 173 18.63 7.22 4.38
C GLU A 173 18.52 5.85 3.66
N LYS A 174 18.16 4.79 4.38
CA LYS A 174 18.09 3.44 3.79
C LYS A 174 16.91 3.22 2.85
N LEU A 175 15.83 3.98 2.94
CA LEU A 175 14.64 3.80 2.09
C LEU A 175 14.82 4.35 0.67
N LEU A 176 15.82 5.19 0.43
CA LEU A 176 16.04 5.83 -0.87
C LEU A 176 17.11 5.17 -1.75
N GLN A 177 17.76 4.10 -1.29
CA GLN A 177 18.89 3.48 -2.03
C GLN A 177 18.51 2.28 -2.90
N GLN A 178 17.28 1.81 -2.85
CA GLN A 178 16.85 0.77 -3.78
C GLN A 178 16.27 1.42 -5.03
N SER A 179 17.01 1.33 -6.13
CA SER A 179 16.46 1.63 -7.45
C SER A 179 15.31 0.66 -7.74
N ALA A 180 14.21 1.15 -8.34
CA ALA A 180 13.15 0.28 -8.80
C ALA A 180 13.73 -0.82 -9.69
N GLU A 181 13.34 -2.07 -9.43
CA GLU A 181 13.68 -3.19 -10.30
C GLU A 181 13.15 -2.90 -11.71
N LYS A 182 14.08 -2.85 -12.67
CA LYS A 182 13.72 -2.55 -14.06
C LYS A 182 13.35 -3.80 -14.85
N GLU A 183 13.80 -4.97 -14.39
CA GLU A 183 13.62 -6.25 -15.10
C GLU A 183 13.62 -7.41 -14.10
N LEU A 184 12.92 -8.47 -14.46
CA LEU A 184 12.96 -9.75 -13.75
C LEU A 184 14.27 -10.46 -14.15
N LEU A 185 15.32 -10.34 -13.34
CA LEU A 185 16.62 -10.92 -13.59
C LEU A 185 16.79 -12.23 -12.81
N LEU A 186 16.85 -13.34 -13.50
CA LEU A 186 17.22 -14.63 -12.94
C LEU A 186 18.73 -14.84 -13.13
N GLN A 187 19.48 -14.88 -12.04
CA GLN A 187 20.91 -15.18 -12.06
C GLN A 187 21.18 -16.52 -11.40
N GLY A 188 21.96 -17.36 -12.07
CA GLY A 188 22.37 -18.66 -11.56
C GLY A 188 23.74 -19.06 -12.07
N GLN A 189 24.38 -20.01 -11.40
CA GLN A 189 25.62 -20.62 -11.80
C GLN A 189 25.41 -22.12 -12.00
N ILE A 190 25.82 -22.63 -13.16
CA ILE A 190 25.80 -24.05 -13.43
C ILE A 190 27.16 -24.62 -13.04
N ARG A 191 27.15 -25.62 -12.15
CA ARG A 191 28.33 -26.30 -11.70
C ARG A 191 28.21 -27.80 -11.98
N SER A 192 29.29 -28.42 -12.39
CA SER A 192 29.35 -29.87 -12.51
C SER A 192 29.12 -30.54 -11.14
N SER A 193 28.25 -31.56 -11.09
CA SER A 193 27.95 -32.28 -9.85
C SER A 193 29.14 -33.03 -9.27
N LEU A 194 30.06 -33.51 -10.14
CA LEU A 194 31.23 -34.28 -9.74
C LEU A 194 32.42 -33.41 -9.35
N LEU A 195 32.73 -32.37 -10.10
CA LEU A 195 33.95 -31.58 -9.93
C LEU A 195 33.72 -30.20 -9.31
N LYS A 196 32.49 -29.80 -9.10
CA LYS A 196 32.08 -28.48 -8.58
C LYS A 196 32.68 -27.27 -9.35
N LYS A 197 33.21 -27.53 -10.57
CA LYS A 197 33.72 -26.47 -11.46
C LYS A 197 32.57 -25.80 -12.23
N GLU A 198 32.74 -24.52 -12.47
CA GLU A 198 31.84 -23.78 -13.34
C GLU A 198 31.89 -24.37 -14.76
N MET A 199 30.69 -24.54 -15.35
CA MET A 199 30.55 -25.01 -16.72
C MET A 199 30.29 -23.77 -17.60
N LYS A 200 31.04 -23.70 -18.71
CA LYS A 200 30.88 -22.64 -19.73
C LYS A 200 30.17 -23.22 -20.94
N ASP A 201 29.51 -22.35 -21.68
CA ASP A 201 28.86 -22.69 -22.97
C ASP A 201 27.79 -23.80 -22.88
N MET A 202 26.95 -23.75 -21.83
CA MET A 202 25.83 -24.66 -21.68
C MET A 202 24.51 -23.97 -22.04
N GLU A 203 23.69 -24.68 -22.81
CA GLU A 203 22.32 -24.27 -23.08
C GLU A 203 21.42 -24.60 -21.89
N VAL A 204 20.70 -23.63 -21.40
CA VAL A 204 19.83 -23.76 -20.23
C VAL A 204 18.43 -23.40 -20.60
N SER A 205 17.49 -24.33 -20.39
CA SER A 205 16.06 -24.06 -20.52
C SER A 205 15.45 -23.83 -19.13
N VAL A 206 14.82 -22.68 -18.95
CA VAL A 206 14.04 -22.37 -17.74
C VAL A 206 12.58 -22.58 -18.08
N MET A 207 11.93 -23.53 -17.40
CA MET A 207 10.46 -23.72 -17.47
C MET A 207 9.86 -23.11 -16.23
N ALA A 208 8.90 -22.17 -16.43
CA ALA A 208 8.13 -21.52 -15.36
C ALA A 208 6.74 -22.17 -15.28
#